data_0d1c8f0475166bcf477616ab8f72e6b4
#
_entry.id   0d1c8f0475166bcf477616ab8f72e6b4
#
_cell.length_a   1.000
_cell.length_b   1.000
_cell.length_c   1.000
_cell.angle_alpha   90.00
_cell.angle_beta   90.00
_cell.angle_gamma   90.00
#
_symmetry.space_group_name_H-M   'P 1'
#
loop_
_entity.id
_entity.type
_entity.pdbx_description
1 polymer ?
#
loop_
_entity_poly.entity_id
_entity_poly.type
_entity_poly.pdbx_seq_one_letter_code
_entity_poly.pdbx_strand_id
1 'polypeptide(L)'
;MWENFEGSSLVLENITYEGTGSETMGVEENPQKSGINKSEKCFALTATNQHDWWHKLHIAPAEGEYFMPASDKHVYLHFKMYRTRIGDASEVHVYDEKGTQDGHFQAQFNNTKANCWEDFVFDLTSYVQAGKGISKIVIQPELQWNGPGAVPETKYLLDDFQLMDSSYPDGAQILEITDIANFDDPDMTAKNLMEWSSMDPNASCTVVDNPSSEAVNLTKKVLCYDKPASAVWWHALQLPINGLVKAEYPNTNLHIMMYTGGQTVRVIVKDHMGNQARSEYMPYDATSWEDFVFDISELKGETISAIEFLFGFNGEDNWDNPAGKFYIDEIILNDEFDAREEVSTGINELKDNKSGIAVYSTDGSIYVKGNNLNKVDVYTAAGTLVAEKAGNMNECSMALPQGMYIVKIQTVNGEIVARSIVNK
;
A
#
# COMPACT_ATOMS: atom_id res chain seq x y z
N MET A 1 18.92 19.83 6.61
CA MET A 1 19.60 18.80 7.42
C MET A 1 20.20 19.47 8.63
N TRP A 2 19.95 19.01 9.84
CA TRP A 2 20.54 19.57 11.06
C TRP A 2 21.43 18.59 11.82
N GLU A 3 21.38 17.31 11.54
CA GLU A 3 22.32 16.36 12.10
C GLU A 3 22.44 15.10 11.21
N ASN A 4 23.67 14.72 10.93
CA ASN A 4 24.01 13.50 10.20
C ASN A 4 25.19 12.74 10.83
N PHE A 5 25.61 13.15 12.02
CA PHE A 5 26.67 12.54 12.84
C PHE A 5 28.05 12.37 12.16
N GLU A 6 28.27 13.00 10.98
CA GLU A 6 29.55 12.96 10.24
C GLU A 6 30.56 13.99 10.75
N GLY A 7 30.09 15.03 11.39
CA GLY A 7 30.89 16.17 11.86
C GLY A 7 30.91 16.34 13.37
N SER A 8 31.45 17.45 13.84
CA SER A 8 31.33 17.88 15.22
C SER A 8 29.88 18.30 15.47
N SER A 9 29.11 17.46 16.10
CA SER A 9 27.69 17.68 16.23
C SER A 9 27.37 18.67 17.35
N LEU A 10 26.70 19.73 17.00
CA LEU A 10 26.03 20.60 17.96
C LEU A 10 24.94 19.88 18.75
N VAL A 11 24.40 18.81 18.19
CA VAL A 11 23.25 18.09 18.72
C VAL A 11 23.63 16.97 19.67
N LEU A 12 24.78 16.32 19.48
CA LEU A 12 25.20 15.20 20.38
C LEU A 12 25.35 15.61 21.84
N GLU A 13 25.79 16.83 22.11
CA GLU A 13 25.91 17.34 23.48
C GLU A 13 24.54 17.52 24.17
N ASN A 14 23.49 17.56 23.38
CA ASN A 14 22.11 17.78 23.83
C ASN A 14 21.20 16.55 23.62
N ILE A 15 21.76 15.40 23.27
CA ILE A 15 21.00 14.17 23.26
C ILE A 15 21.10 13.51 24.64
N THR A 16 19.92 13.37 25.25
CA THR A 16 19.80 12.71 26.55
C THR A 16 18.77 11.59 26.47
N TYR A 17 18.95 10.58 27.31
CA TYR A 17 18.04 9.45 27.39
C TYR A 17 17.19 9.54 28.66
N GLU A 18 15.92 9.18 28.54
CA GLU A 18 14.98 9.01 29.62
C GLU A 18 14.37 7.62 29.55
N GLY A 19 14.47 6.82 30.60
CA GLY A 19 13.95 5.46 30.68
C GLY A 19 14.56 4.69 31.85
N THR A 20 14.05 3.49 32.09
CA THR A 20 14.64 2.53 33.04
C THR A 20 15.30 1.42 32.26
N GLY A 21 16.54 1.07 32.64
CA GLY A 21 17.31 0.03 31.99
C GLY A 21 18.77 0.40 31.85
N SER A 22 19.56 -0.51 31.27
CA SER A 22 20.97 -0.27 30.97
C SER A 22 21.10 -0.01 29.47
N GLU A 23 21.01 1.24 29.10
CA GLU A 23 21.18 1.65 27.72
C GLU A 23 22.61 2.13 27.45
N THR A 24 23.05 1.92 26.22
CA THR A 24 24.26 2.51 25.72
C THR A 24 23.94 3.41 24.53
N MET A 25 24.55 4.60 24.53
CA MET A 25 24.38 5.58 23.46
C MET A 25 25.74 6.05 22.96
N GLY A 26 25.79 6.41 21.69
CA GLY A 26 26.98 7.04 21.11
C GLY A 26 26.95 7.03 19.59
N VAL A 27 27.99 7.63 19.02
CA VAL A 27 28.19 7.60 17.58
C VAL A 27 29.01 6.37 17.22
N GLU A 28 28.56 5.65 16.22
CA GLU A 28 29.27 4.48 15.70
C GLU A 28 29.28 4.42 14.17
N GLU A 29 29.98 3.45 13.61
CA GLU A 29 30.02 3.20 12.18
C GLU A 29 28.63 2.77 11.67
N ASN A 30 28.20 3.34 10.54
CA ASN A 30 26.99 2.93 9.86
C ASN A 30 27.16 1.49 9.31
N PRO A 31 26.33 0.53 9.71
CA PRO A 31 26.45 -0.87 9.27
C PRO A 31 26.03 -1.09 7.81
N GLN A 32 25.30 -0.14 7.22
CA GLN A 32 24.77 -0.25 5.87
C GLN A 32 24.87 1.08 5.13
N LYS A 33 26.02 1.35 4.56
CA LYS A 33 26.36 2.58 3.81
C LYS A 33 25.83 2.54 2.37
N SER A 34 24.57 2.17 2.19
CA SER A 34 23.93 2.01 0.88
C SER A 34 22.44 2.35 0.94
N GLY A 35 21.81 2.48 -0.22
CA GLY A 35 20.41 2.85 -0.28
C GLY A 35 20.18 4.30 0.12
N ILE A 36 19.27 4.52 1.05
CA ILE A 36 18.87 5.87 1.50
C ILE A 36 19.85 6.50 2.49
N ASN A 37 20.70 5.71 3.17
CA ASN A 37 21.70 6.23 4.10
C ASN A 37 23.11 5.86 3.64
N LYS A 38 23.88 6.87 3.24
CA LYS A 38 25.25 6.74 2.76
C LYS A 38 26.27 7.30 3.75
N SER A 39 25.83 7.74 4.91
CA SER A 39 26.69 8.28 5.96
C SER A 39 27.70 7.26 6.44
N GLU A 40 28.88 7.71 6.84
CA GLU A 40 29.90 6.86 7.45
C GLU A 40 29.56 6.48 8.89
N LYS A 41 28.85 7.37 9.59
CA LYS A 41 28.52 7.25 11.00
C LYS A 41 27.02 7.47 11.23
N CYS A 42 26.55 7.03 12.37
CA CYS A 42 25.19 7.21 12.84
C CYS A 42 25.17 7.26 14.37
N PHE A 43 24.09 7.76 14.94
CA PHE A 43 23.84 7.67 16.37
C PHE A 43 23.22 6.33 16.72
N ALA A 44 23.76 5.66 17.73
CA ALA A 44 23.26 4.38 18.21
C ALA A 44 22.66 4.50 19.59
N LEU A 45 21.49 3.90 19.77
CA LEU A 45 20.87 3.58 21.04
C LEU A 45 20.68 2.07 21.12
N THR A 46 21.29 1.42 22.10
CA THR A 46 21.00 0.01 22.38
C THR A 46 20.16 -0.06 23.65
N ALA A 47 18.91 -0.49 23.50
CA ALA A 47 17.98 -0.70 24.58
C ALA A 47 18.00 -2.18 24.99
N THR A 48 18.22 -2.45 26.28
CA THR A 48 18.21 -3.80 26.81
C THR A 48 16.80 -4.35 26.88
N ASN A 49 16.64 -5.66 27.03
CA ASN A 49 15.34 -6.32 27.16
C ASN A 49 14.57 -5.97 28.46
N GLN A 50 15.11 -5.11 29.30
CA GLN A 50 14.49 -4.64 30.54
C GLN A 50 14.06 -3.16 30.45
N HIS A 51 14.14 -2.53 29.27
CA HIS A 51 13.70 -1.16 29.14
C HIS A 51 12.16 -1.04 29.15
N ASP A 52 11.71 0.13 29.58
CA ASP A 52 10.30 0.45 29.60
C ASP A 52 9.79 0.84 28.21
N TRP A 53 8.47 0.69 28.02
CA TRP A 53 7.79 1.12 26.81
C TRP A 53 7.88 2.63 26.53
N TRP A 54 8.18 3.43 27.53
CA TRP A 54 8.25 4.91 27.47
C TRP A 54 9.67 5.45 27.35
N HIS A 55 10.65 4.64 26.99
CA HIS A 55 12.02 5.11 26.78
C HIS A 55 12.10 6.16 25.67
N LYS A 56 12.84 7.23 25.91
CA LYS A 56 12.84 8.42 25.06
C LYS A 56 14.25 8.98 24.85
N LEU A 57 14.49 9.45 23.63
CA LEU A 57 15.65 10.28 23.28
C LEU A 57 15.20 11.73 23.19
N HIS A 58 15.80 12.61 23.98
CA HIS A 58 15.58 14.03 23.93
C HIS A 58 16.65 14.65 23.04
N ILE A 59 16.24 15.39 22.02
CA ILE A 59 17.11 16.07 21.05
C ILE A 59 16.77 17.54 21.09
N ALA A 60 17.76 18.38 21.43
CA ALA A 60 17.59 19.82 21.48
C ALA A 60 18.73 20.52 20.71
N PRO A 61 18.49 21.70 20.13
CA PRO A 61 19.56 22.54 19.60
C PRO A 61 20.38 23.16 20.76
N ALA A 62 21.38 23.95 20.43
CA ALA A 62 22.12 24.71 21.42
C ALA A 62 21.19 25.63 22.26
N GLU A 63 21.58 25.90 23.50
CA GLU A 63 20.78 26.72 24.40
C GLU A 63 20.42 28.09 23.78
N GLY A 64 19.12 28.41 23.74
CA GLY A 64 18.58 29.62 23.15
C GLY A 64 18.34 29.53 21.65
N GLU A 65 18.61 28.43 21.00
CA GLU A 65 18.29 28.17 19.60
C GLU A 65 17.01 27.34 19.45
N TYR A 66 16.44 27.38 18.25
CA TYR A 66 15.27 26.59 17.87
C TYR A 66 15.57 25.80 16.60
N PHE A 67 14.97 24.62 16.48
CA PHE A 67 15.04 23.87 15.23
C PHE A 67 14.33 24.61 14.11
N MET A 68 13.18 25.22 14.40
CA MET A 68 12.53 26.16 13.52
C MET A 68 11.55 27.06 14.29
N PRO A 69 11.30 28.29 13.80
CA PRO A 69 10.20 29.14 14.28
C PRO A 69 8.85 28.63 13.76
N ALA A 70 7.76 29.18 14.32
CA ALA A 70 6.43 29.01 13.77
C ALA A 70 6.37 29.41 12.28
N SER A 71 5.59 28.71 11.49
CA SER A 71 5.53 28.88 10.03
C SER A 71 4.13 28.59 9.51
N ASP A 72 3.76 29.16 8.37
CA ASP A 72 2.56 28.87 7.59
C ASP A 72 2.76 27.73 6.55
N LYS A 73 3.96 27.19 6.48
CA LYS A 73 4.32 26.12 5.53
C LYS A 73 3.89 24.74 6.03
N HIS A 74 3.84 23.81 5.11
CA HIS A 74 3.85 22.38 5.45
C HIS A 74 5.24 22.00 5.97
N VAL A 75 5.26 21.22 7.04
CA VAL A 75 6.49 20.84 7.72
C VAL A 75 6.42 19.39 8.15
N TYR A 76 7.34 18.61 7.64
CA TYR A 76 7.50 17.20 7.98
C TYR A 76 8.87 17.00 8.59
N LEU A 77 8.91 16.31 9.73
CA LEU A 77 10.15 15.83 10.32
C LEU A 77 10.51 14.51 9.68
N HIS A 78 11.69 14.44 9.10
CA HIS A 78 12.29 13.24 8.58
C HIS A 78 13.50 12.85 9.41
N PHE A 79 13.65 11.59 9.71
CA PHE A 79 14.91 11.01 10.16
C PHE A 79 15.01 9.55 9.77
N LYS A 80 16.20 9.13 9.44
CA LYS A 80 16.48 7.74 9.09
C LYS A 80 16.65 6.93 10.36
N MET A 81 16.00 5.78 10.41
CA MET A 81 16.15 4.82 11.51
C MET A 81 16.40 3.42 10.96
N TYR A 82 17.37 2.77 11.57
CA TYR A 82 17.68 1.36 11.34
C TYR A 82 17.37 0.59 12.62
N ARG A 83 16.60 -0.46 12.53
CA ARG A 83 16.28 -1.34 13.64
C ARG A 83 16.81 -2.75 13.38
N THR A 84 17.30 -3.41 14.41
CA THR A 84 17.75 -4.80 14.30
C THR A 84 16.61 -5.81 14.23
N ARG A 85 15.38 -5.37 14.46
CA ARG A 85 14.16 -6.17 14.31
C ARG A 85 13.00 -5.31 13.80
N ILE A 86 11.92 -5.94 13.36
CA ILE A 86 10.65 -5.26 13.13
C ILE A 86 10.03 -4.97 14.51
N GLY A 87 9.68 -3.73 14.75
CA GLY A 87 9.13 -3.24 16.02
C GLY A 87 7.80 -2.53 15.84
N ASP A 88 7.25 -2.04 16.94
CA ASP A 88 6.05 -1.21 16.96
C ASP A 88 6.30 0.21 16.44
N ALA A 89 5.25 1.01 16.31
CA ALA A 89 5.31 2.38 15.86
C ALA A 89 6.29 3.24 16.66
N SER A 90 6.89 4.21 16.02
CA SER A 90 7.65 5.27 16.67
C SER A 90 6.75 6.46 16.98
N GLU A 91 7.13 7.23 17.97
CA GLU A 91 6.42 8.42 18.38
C GLU A 91 7.37 9.61 18.54
N VAL A 92 6.90 10.79 18.19
CA VAL A 92 7.63 12.05 18.36
C VAL A 92 6.79 13.01 19.19
N HIS A 93 7.40 13.60 20.21
CA HIS A 93 6.85 14.73 20.93
C HIS A 93 7.64 15.98 20.60
N VAL A 94 6.97 17.10 20.38
CA VAL A 94 7.62 18.39 20.14
C VAL A 94 7.28 19.37 21.26
N TYR A 95 8.19 20.31 21.48
CA TYR A 95 8.10 21.32 22.51
C TYR A 95 8.19 22.71 21.85
N ASP A 96 7.33 23.63 22.33
CA ASP A 96 7.32 25.01 21.88
C ASP A 96 8.53 25.82 22.42
N GLU A 97 8.61 27.09 22.05
CA GLU A 97 9.67 28.01 22.49
C GLU A 97 9.66 28.27 24.01
N LYS A 98 8.58 27.93 24.70
CA LYS A 98 8.47 28.04 26.15
C LYS A 98 8.87 26.77 26.88
N GLY A 99 9.21 25.71 26.12
CA GLY A 99 9.52 24.42 26.66
C GLY A 99 8.28 23.61 27.08
N THR A 100 7.11 23.95 26.54
CA THR A 100 5.86 23.25 26.81
C THR A 100 5.69 22.14 25.79
N GLN A 101 5.53 20.90 26.25
CA GLN A 101 5.16 19.79 25.39
C GLN A 101 3.68 19.91 25.04
N ASP A 102 3.37 20.15 23.77
CA ASP A 102 1.99 20.22 23.29
C ASP A 102 1.78 19.65 21.89
N GLY A 103 2.80 19.01 21.34
CA GLY A 103 2.74 18.22 20.12
C GLY A 103 3.09 16.76 20.36
N HIS A 104 2.25 15.85 19.85
CA HIS A 104 2.39 14.42 19.99
C HIS A 104 2.03 13.79 18.64
N PHE A 105 2.97 13.10 18.02
CA PHE A 105 2.86 12.56 16.68
C PHE A 105 3.34 11.11 16.66
N GLN A 106 2.57 10.24 16.03
CA GLN A 106 2.98 8.86 15.80
C GLN A 106 3.52 8.71 14.37
N ALA A 107 4.54 7.90 14.21
CA ALA A 107 4.92 7.44 12.89
C ALA A 107 3.77 6.63 12.31
N GLN A 108 3.47 6.90 11.07
CA GLN A 108 2.39 6.25 10.36
C GLN A 108 2.74 4.80 10.02
N PHE A 109 4.03 4.44 10.05
CA PHE A 109 4.52 3.10 9.77
C PHE A 109 5.40 2.59 10.90
N ASN A 110 5.31 1.31 11.16
CA ASN A 110 6.39 0.56 11.79
C ASN A 110 7.52 0.39 10.77
N ASN A 111 8.74 0.09 11.22
CA ASN A 111 9.70 -0.37 10.24
C ASN A 111 9.19 -1.65 9.57
N THR A 112 9.32 -1.69 8.24
CA THR A 112 8.83 -2.81 7.44
C THR A 112 9.83 -3.95 7.36
N LYS A 113 11.12 -3.64 7.55
CA LYS A 113 12.24 -4.58 7.46
C LYS A 113 13.20 -4.44 8.63
N ALA A 114 13.70 -5.56 9.11
CA ALA A 114 14.82 -5.58 10.03
C ALA A 114 16.14 -5.37 9.30
N ASN A 115 17.11 -4.78 9.98
CA ASN A 115 18.47 -4.58 9.48
C ASN A 115 18.57 -3.77 8.18
N CYS A 116 17.71 -2.77 8.03
CA CYS A 116 17.82 -1.80 6.94
C CYS A 116 17.40 -0.39 7.40
N TRP A 117 17.90 0.62 6.68
CA TRP A 117 17.50 2.00 6.89
C TRP A 117 16.15 2.29 6.26
N GLU A 118 15.29 2.94 7.02
CA GLU A 118 14.00 3.47 6.59
C GLU A 118 13.88 4.92 7.03
N ASP A 119 13.20 5.75 6.23
CA ASP A 119 12.93 7.14 6.57
C ASP A 119 11.59 7.23 7.30
N PHE A 120 11.61 7.75 8.52
CA PHE A 120 10.44 7.95 9.35
C PHE A 120 9.97 9.40 9.20
N VAL A 121 8.72 9.57 8.84
CA VAL A 121 8.12 10.87 8.53
C VAL A 121 7.01 11.20 9.50
N PHE A 122 7.04 12.43 10.05
CA PHE A 122 6.03 12.93 10.97
C PHE A 122 5.50 14.28 10.49
N ASP A 123 4.19 14.40 10.32
CA ASP A 123 3.55 15.65 9.92
C ASP A 123 3.42 16.61 11.11
N LEU A 124 4.25 17.64 11.12
CA LEU A 124 4.24 18.71 12.13
C LEU A 124 3.49 19.96 11.66
N THR A 125 2.85 19.92 10.50
CA THR A 125 2.23 21.07 9.84
C THR A 125 1.23 21.80 10.73
N SER A 126 0.30 21.07 11.33
CA SER A 126 -0.73 21.65 12.19
C SER A 126 -0.15 22.34 13.42
N TYR A 127 0.95 21.83 13.95
CA TYR A 127 1.64 22.41 15.10
C TYR A 127 2.31 23.73 14.76
N VAL A 128 3.09 23.79 13.70
CA VAL A 128 3.81 25.00 13.31
C VAL A 128 2.87 26.08 12.77
N GLN A 129 1.80 25.71 12.08
CA GLN A 129 0.76 26.63 11.59
C GLN A 129 -0.11 27.18 12.74
N ALA A 130 -0.18 26.51 13.88
CA ALA A 130 -0.79 27.03 15.09
C ALA A 130 0.05 28.13 15.79
N GLY A 131 1.13 28.58 15.18
CA GLY A 131 1.98 29.65 15.68
C GLY A 131 3.03 29.17 16.69
N LYS A 132 3.43 27.90 16.64
CA LYS A 132 4.38 27.28 17.56
C LYS A 132 5.68 26.92 16.84
N GLY A 133 6.81 27.36 17.36
CA GLY A 133 8.11 26.91 16.90
C GLY A 133 8.51 25.59 17.59
N ILE A 134 9.58 24.96 17.10
CA ILE A 134 10.09 23.70 17.61
C ILE A 134 11.41 23.96 18.33
N SER A 135 11.39 23.88 19.66
CA SER A 135 12.57 24.07 20.52
C SER A 135 13.24 22.75 20.93
N LYS A 136 12.48 21.67 21.00
CA LYS A 136 12.98 20.35 21.36
C LYS A 136 12.12 19.27 20.71
N ILE A 137 12.76 18.19 20.33
CA ILE A 137 12.13 16.97 19.83
C ILE A 137 12.47 15.82 20.78
N VAL A 138 11.48 15.02 21.09
CA VAL A 138 11.65 13.81 21.88
C VAL A 138 11.18 12.64 21.04
N ILE A 139 12.05 11.67 20.81
CA ILE A 139 11.76 10.48 20.01
C ILE A 139 11.59 9.30 20.96
N GLN A 140 10.46 8.66 20.86
CA GLN A 140 10.21 7.34 21.41
C GLN A 140 10.38 6.32 20.25
N PRO A 141 11.51 5.61 20.21
CA PRO A 141 11.84 4.80 19.03
C PRO A 141 10.87 3.66 18.78
N GLU A 142 10.15 3.25 19.82
CA GLU A 142 9.17 2.18 19.75
C GLU A 142 8.13 2.33 20.84
N LEU A 143 6.86 2.37 20.45
CA LEU A 143 5.72 2.28 21.33
C LEU A 143 5.44 0.81 21.61
N GLN A 144 5.45 0.42 22.86
CA GLN A 144 5.05 -0.91 23.22
C GLN A 144 3.96 -0.90 24.29
N TRP A 145 2.83 -1.49 23.94
CA TRP A 145 1.67 -1.55 24.81
C TRP A 145 1.65 -2.73 25.79
N ASN A 146 2.59 -3.67 25.66
CA ASN A 146 2.58 -4.94 26.40
C ASN A 146 3.25 -4.91 27.78
N GLY A 147 3.67 -3.73 28.22
CA GLY A 147 4.25 -3.52 29.56
C GLY A 147 5.77 -3.74 29.63
N PRO A 148 6.37 -3.41 30.80
CA PRO A 148 7.80 -3.47 30.99
C PRO A 148 8.37 -4.89 30.79
N GLY A 149 9.53 -4.95 30.14
CA GLY A 149 10.27 -6.21 29.92
C GLY A 149 9.76 -7.10 28.79
N ALA A 150 8.77 -6.64 28.04
CA ALA A 150 8.25 -7.38 26.89
C ALA A 150 8.98 -7.04 25.58
N VAL A 151 9.75 -5.94 25.52
CA VAL A 151 10.57 -5.56 24.35
C VAL A 151 11.88 -6.33 24.39
N PRO A 152 12.21 -7.11 23.37
CA PRO A 152 13.54 -7.71 23.24
C PRO A 152 14.61 -6.64 23.16
N GLU A 153 15.86 -6.98 23.54
CA GLU A 153 16.99 -6.11 23.27
C GLU A 153 17.00 -5.67 21.81
N THR A 154 17.04 -4.36 21.61
CA THR A 154 16.93 -3.75 20.28
C THR A 154 17.96 -2.65 20.14
N LYS A 155 18.63 -2.64 18.98
CA LYS A 155 19.49 -1.56 18.58
C LYS A 155 18.76 -0.68 17.58
N TYR A 156 18.71 0.60 17.91
CA TYR A 156 18.18 1.66 17.07
C TYR A 156 19.36 2.51 16.60
N LEU A 157 19.50 2.67 15.29
CA LEU A 157 20.46 3.63 14.74
C LEU A 157 19.65 4.77 14.12
N LEU A 158 20.07 5.98 14.36
CA LEU A 158 19.38 7.21 13.93
C LEU A 158 20.35 8.08 13.13
N ASP A 159 19.82 8.73 12.08
CA ASP A 159 20.62 9.59 11.21
C ASP A 159 19.77 10.58 10.42
N ASP A 160 20.41 11.53 9.76
CA ASP A 160 19.83 12.46 8.77
C ASP A 160 18.54 13.16 9.22
N PHE A 161 18.57 13.83 10.37
CA PHE A 161 17.43 14.61 10.84
C PHE A 161 17.18 15.84 9.98
N GLN A 162 15.98 15.98 9.44
CA GLN A 162 15.60 17.07 8.56
C GLN A 162 14.16 17.53 8.79
N LEU A 163 13.92 18.85 8.62
CA LEU A 163 12.58 19.39 8.46
C LEU A 163 12.39 19.74 6.98
N MET A 164 11.40 19.18 6.35
CA MET A 164 11.15 19.26 4.92
C MET A 164 9.72 19.72 4.63
N ASP A 165 9.46 20.12 3.41
CA ASP A 165 8.12 20.42 2.89
C ASP A 165 7.47 19.24 2.17
N SER A 166 8.20 18.14 2.01
CA SER A 166 7.72 16.90 1.41
C SER A 166 7.31 15.90 2.49
N SER A 167 6.19 15.23 2.30
CA SER A 167 5.72 14.13 3.14
C SER A 167 6.25 12.75 2.69
N TYR A 168 6.91 12.68 1.53
CA TYR A 168 7.34 11.42 0.96
C TYR A 168 8.66 10.94 1.58
N PRO A 169 8.71 9.69 2.09
CA PRO A 169 9.93 9.13 2.63
C PRO A 169 11.06 9.08 1.60
N ASP A 170 12.29 9.29 2.06
CA ASP A 170 13.49 9.19 1.23
C ASP A 170 13.58 7.80 0.58
N GLY A 171 13.83 7.79 -0.74
CA GLY A 171 13.94 6.56 -1.50
C GLY A 171 12.60 5.86 -1.79
N ALA A 172 11.48 6.46 -1.41
CA ALA A 172 10.17 5.95 -1.77
C ALA A 172 10.02 5.93 -3.30
N GLN A 173 9.66 4.77 -3.83
CA GLN A 173 9.35 4.62 -5.24
C GLN A 173 7.86 4.87 -5.47
N ILE A 174 7.53 5.89 -6.25
CA ILE A 174 6.16 6.12 -6.70
C ILE A 174 5.84 5.17 -7.84
N LEU A 175 4.81 4.36 -7.65
CA LEU A 175 4.36 3.35 -8.59
C LEU A 175 3.11 3.85 -9.32
N GLU A 176 3.25 4.17 -10.59
CA GLU A 176 2.13 4.50 -11.48
C GLU A 176 1.54 3.21 -12.07
N ILE A 177 0.97 2.38 -11.21
CA ILE A 177 0.34 1.10 -11.58
C ILE A 177 -1.12 1.11 -11.15
N THR A 178 -1.95 0.41 -11.89
CA THR A 178 -3.36 0.15 -11.56
C THR A 178 -3.60 -1.27 -11.09
N ASP A 179 -2.78 -2.20 -11.55
CA ASP A 179 -2.82 -3.62 -11.17
C ASP A 179 -1.85 -3.83 -10.00
N ILE A 180 -2.39 -3.86 -8.78
CA ILE A 180 -1.60 -3.91 -7.54
C ILE A 180 -1.19 -5.34 -7.23
N ALA A 181 -2.07 -6.33 -7.44
CA ALA A 181 -1.78 -7.74 -7.22
C ALA A 181 -2.50 -8.62 -8.23
N ASN A 182 -1.73 -9.53 -8.84
CA ASN A 182 -2.24 -10.60 -9.68
C ASN A 182 -1.30 -11.81 -9.51
N PHE A 183 -1.79 -12.91 -8.99
CA PHE A 183 -0.98 -14.07 -8.62
C PHE A 183 -0.71 -15.03 -9.80
N ASP A 184 -1.34 -14.82 -10.94
CA ASP A 184 -1.02 -15.49 -12.19
C ASP A 184 0.21 -14.88 -12.89
N ASP A 185 0.54 -13.61 -12.57
CA ASP A 185 1.71 -12.93 -13.10
C ASP A 185 2.96 -13.24 -12.27
N PRO A 186 3.89 -14.08 -12.78
CA PRO A 186 5.11 -14.40 -12.05
C PRO A 186 6.01 -13.16 -11.84
N ASP A 187 5.89 -12.13 -12.68
CA ASP A 187 6.65 -10.89 -12.53
C ASP A 187 6.14 -10.05 -11.37
N MET A 188 4.84 -10.04 -11.10
CA MET A 188 4.27 -9.38 -9.91
C MET A 188 4.78 -10.03 -8.63
N THR A 189 4.84 -11.37 -8.60
CA THR A 189 5.38 -12.13 -7.47
C THR A 189 6.90 -11.98 -7.34
N ALA A 190 7.64 -11.93 -8.46
CA ALA A 190 9.08 -11.84 -8.50
C ALA A 190 9.61 -10.43 -8.16
N LYS A 191 8.86 -9.38 -8.45
CA LYS A 191 9.25 -8.00 -8.14
C LYS A 191 9.13 -7.67 -6.65
N ASN A 192 8.59 -8.58 -5.83
CA ASN A 192 8.38 -8.38 -4.40
C ASN A 192 7.73 -7.01 -4.10
N LEU A 193 6.74 -6.63 -4.93
CA LEU A 193 5.99 -5.42 -4.67
C LEU A 193 5.24 -5.52 -3.34
N MET A 194 5.08 -6.75 -2.85
CA MET A 194 4.34 -7.00 -1.64
C MET A 194 4.99 -8.12 -0.82
N GLU A 195 5.15 -7.88 0.46
CA GLU A 195 5.56 -8.90 1.43
C GLU A 195 4.36 -9.20 2.34
N TRP A 196 3.66 -10.29 2.06
CA TRP A 196 2.52 -10.70 2.86
C TRP A 196 2.96 -11.12 4.24
N SER A 197 2.31 -10.59 5.24
CA SER A 197 2.53 -10.95 6.63
C SER A 197 1.21 -11.05 7.38
N SER A 198 1.21 -11.82 8.46
CA SER A 198 0.10 -11.89 9.39
C SER A 198 0.54 -11.47 10.77
N MET A 199 -0.32 -10.76 11.49
CA MET A 199 -0.10 -10.47 12.91
C MET A 199 -0.14 -11.72 13.78
N ASP A 200 -0.82 -12.81 13.35
CA ASP A 200 -0.77 -14.10 14.03
C ASP A 200 0.41 -14.93 13.49
N PRO A 201 1.37 -15.31 14.36
CA PRO A 201 2.55 -16.09 13.93
C PRO A 201 2.22 -17.51 13.49
N ASN A 202 1.02 -18.01 13.76
CA ASN A 202 0.57 -19.33 13.37
C ASN A 202 -0.25 -19.34 12.07
N ALA A 203 -0.56 -18.14 11.55
CA ALA A 203 -1.21 -18.03 10.25
C ALA A 203 -0.22 -18.31 9.11
N SER A 204 -0.72 -18.77 7.99
CA SER A 204 0.07 -18.92 6.77
C SER A 204 -0.53 -18.17 5.61
N CYS A 205 0.35 -17.68 4.73
CA CYS A 205 -0.02 -16.94 3.55
C CYS A 205 0.76 -17.51 2.36
N THR A 206 0.05 -18.14 1.41
CA THR A 206 0.68 -18.86 0.30
C THR A 206 -0.11 -18.70 -0.99
N VAL A 207 0.58 -18.64 -2.12
CA VAL A 207 -0.05 -18.69 -3.44
C VAL A 207 -0.43 -20.14 -3.77
N VAL A 208 -1.69 -20.36 -4.07
CA VAL A 208 -2.28 -21.69 -4.34
C VAL A 208 -3.03 -21.69 -5.67
N ASP A 209 -3.48 -22.87 -6.10
CA ASP A 209 -4.42 -22.97 -7.21
C ASP A 209 -5.77 -22.35 -6.79
N ASN A 210 -6.42 -21.64 -7.73
CA ASN A 210 -7.71 -21.04 -7.49
C ASN A 210 -8.75 -22.13 -7.14
N PRO A 211 -9.40 -22.07 -5.97
CA PRO A 211 -10.35 -23.09 -5.54
C PRO A 211 -11.62 -23.13 -6.37
N SER A 212 -11.93 -22.04 -7.10
CA SER A 212 -13.12 -21.91 -7.94
C SER A 212 -12.82 -20.96 -9.11
N SER A 213 -12.18 -21.48 -10.15
CA SER A 213 -11.87 -20.71 -11.37
C SER A 213 -13.08 -20.59 -12.29
N GLU A 214 -14.17 -20.09 -11.75
CA GLU A 214 -15.46 -19.92 -12.43
C GLU A 214 -15.98 -18.50 -12.22
N ALA A 215 -16.97 -18.11 -13.00
CA ALA A 215 -17.68 -16.86 -12.88
C ALA A 215 -16.79 -15.61 -12.99
N VAL A 216 -16.70 -14.80 -11.94
CA VAL A 216 -16.03 -13.51 -11.97
C VAL A 216 -14.50 -13.61 -11.89
N ASN A 217 -13.95 -14.65 -11.28
CA ASN A 217 -12.51 -14.88 -11.19
C ASN A 217 -12.06 -16.12 -11.96
N LEU A 218 -11.43 -15.90 -13.11
CA LEU A 218 -10.94 -16.95 -14.01
C LEU A 218 -9.44 -17.24 -13.88
N THR A 219 -8.74 -16.60 -12.94
CA THR A 219 -7.31 -16.80 -12.72
C THR A 219 -7.01 -18.23 -12.25
N LYS A 220 -5.77 -18.65 -12.40
CA LYS A 220 -5.33 -20.00 -11.99
C LYS A 220 -4.73 -20.01 -10.60
N LYS A 221 -4.13 -18.91 -10.20
CA LYS A 221 -3.43 -18.75 -8.93
C LYS A 221 -4.01 -17.62 -8.12
N VAL A 222 -4.11 -17.83 -6.83
CA VAL A 222 -4.65 -16.85 -5.87
C VAL A 222 -3.86 -16.90 -4.58
N LEU A 223 -3.91 -15.84 -3.79
CA LEU A 223 -3.38 -15.86 -2.44
C LEU A 223 -4.37 -16.55 -1.51
N CYS A 224 -3.88 -17.52 -0.72
CA CYS A 224 -4.61 -18.14 0.36
C CYS A 224 -4.05 -17.67 1.70
N TYR A 225 -4.89 -17.07 2.52
CA TYR A 225 -4.65 -16.81 3.93
C TYR A 225 -5.32 -17.88 4.77
N ASP A 226 -4.51 -18.71 5.45
CA ASP A 226 -5.00 -19.75 6.39
C ASP A 226 -4.94 -19.19 7.81
N LYS A 227 -6.09 -18.71 8.29
CA LYS A 227 -6.26 -18.06 9.58
C LYS A 227 -6.50 -19.10 10.65
N PRO A 228 -5.65 -19.22 11.68
CA PRO A 228 -5.80 -20.19 12.74
C PRO A 228 -6.91 -19.80 13.73
N ALA A 229 -7.39 -20.78 14.48
CA ALA A 229 -8.36 -20.56 15.56
C ALA A 229 -7.80 -19.73 16.75
N SER A 230 -6.48 -19.61 16.84
CA SER A 230 -5.81 -18.76 17.85
C SER A 230 -5.84 -17.27 17.50
N ALA A 231 -6.16 -16.92 16.26
CA ALA A 231 -6.21 -15.52 15.83
C ALA A 231 -7.30 -14.76 16.60
N VAL A 232 -7.00 -13.53 16.96
CA VAL A 232 -7.94 -12.60 17.59
C VAL A 232 -8.49 -11.61 16.57
N TRP A 233 -9.55 -10.88 16.90
CA TRP A 233 -10.26 -10.02 15.95
C TRP A 233 -9.37 -8.98 15.24
N TRP A 234 -8.31 -8.50 15.88
CA TRP A 234 -7.38 -7.50 15.33
C TRP A 234 -6.17 -8.09 14.60
N HIS A 235 -6.03 -9.43 14.54
CA HIS A 235 -4.97 -10.06 13.74
C HIS A 235 -5.28 -9.95 12.24
N ALA A 236 -4.72 -8.94 11.62
CA ALA A 236 -4.87 -8.70 10.19
C ALA A 236 -3.88 -9.53 9.37
N LEU A 237 -4.30 -9.90 8.17
CA LEU A 237 -3.39 -10.12 7.06
C LEU A 237 -2.92 -8.77 6.57
N GLN A 238 -1.63 -8.56 6.50
CA GLN A 238 -1.02 -7.29 6.09
C GLN A 238 -0.33 -7.43 4.74
N LEU A 239 -0.54 -6.43 3.92
CA LEU A 239 0.04 -6.28 2.60
C LEU A 239 0.78 -4.94 2.50
N PRO A 240 2.00 -4.83 3.04
CA PRO A 240 2.84 -3.67 2.78
C PRO A 240 3.30 -3.68 1.31
N ILE A 241 3.22 -2.54 0.66
CA ILE A 241 3.63 -2.36 -0.72
C ILE A 241 5.08 -1.85 -0.73
N ASN A 242 5.97 -2.49 -1.48
CA ASN A 242 7.32 -2.02 -1.70
C ASN A 242 7.33 -0.82 -2.65
N GLY A 243 7.03 0.34 -2.12
CA GLY A 243 6.80 1.58 -2.83
C GLY A 243 5.46 2.19 -2.45
N LEU A 244 5.04 3.19 -3.18
CA LEU A 244 3.79 3.92 -2.97
C LEU A 244 2.99 3.89 -4.26
N VAL A 245 1.85 3.20 -4.27
CA VAL A 245 0.97 3.19 -5.44
C VAL A 245 0.22 4.52 -5.50
N LYS A 246 0.33 5.21 -6.63
CA LYS A 246 -0.36 6.47 -6.84
C LYS A 246 -1.87 6.25 -6.94
N ALA A 247 -2.64 6.94 -6.11
CA ALA A 247 -4.09 6.85 -6.04
C ALA A 247 -4.70 8.24 -6.25
N GLU A 248 -4.60 8.76 -7.48
CA GLU A 248 -5.15 10.07 -7.86
C GLU A 248 -6.47 9.91 -8.61
N TYR A 249 -7.37 10.87 -8.39
CA TYR A 249 -8.59 10.98 -9.16
C TYR A 249 -8.30 10.96 -10.70
N PRO A 250 -9.06 10.21 -11.52
CA PRO A 250 -10.29 9.48 -11.16
C PRO A 250 -10.06 8.07 -10.58
N ASN A 251 -8.84 7.55 -10.52
CA ASN A 251 -8.54 6.18 -10.12
C ASN A 251 -8.50 6.08 -8.57
N THR A 252 -9.66 6.10 -7.95
CA THR A 252 -9.83 6.04 -6.49
C THR A 252 -10.72 4.89 -6.03
N ASN A 253 -11.16 4.02 -6.94
CA ASN A 253 -11.92 2.84 -6.59
C ASN A 253 -10.99 1.63 -6.55
N LEU A 254 -10.92 1.01 -5.40
CA LEU A 254 -10.14 -0.21 -5.18
C LEU A 254 -11.04 -1.43 -5.35
N HIS A 255 -10.69 -2.29 -6.29
CA HIS A 255 -11.34 -3.55 -6.56
C HIS A 255 -10.51 -4.69 -5.99
N ILE A 256 -11.12 -5.60 -5.27
CA ILE A 256 -10.45 -6.76 -4.67
C ILE A 256 -11.30 -7.98 -4.88
N MET A 257 -10.80 -8.96 -5.63
CA MET A 257 -11.44 -10.27 -5.70
C MET A 257 -11.25 -11.01 -4.39
N MET A 258 -12.33 -11.41 -3.74
CA MET A 258 -12.29 -12.16 -2.49
C MET A 258 -13.22 -13.38 -2.52
N TYR A 259 -12.71 -14.48 -1.95
CA TYR A 259 -13.51 -15.67 -1.65
C TYR A 259 -13.38 -15.94 -0.16
N THR A 260 -14.45 -15.62 0.60
CA THR A 260 -14.38 -15.53 2.07
C THR A 260 -15.14 -16.61 2.81
N GLY A 261 -15.80 -17.52 2.09
CA GLY A 261 -16.67 -18.53 2.72
C GLY A 261 -17.86 -17.92 3.46
N GLY A 262 -18.34 -16.74 3.03
CA GLY A 262 -19.46 -16.03 3.66
C GLY A 262 -19.09 -15.20 4.90
N GLN A 263 -17.79 -15.06 5.18
CA GLN A 263 -17.31 -14.30 6.34
C GLN A 263 -17.12 -12.82 5.98
N THR A 264 -17.52 -11.95 6.89
CA THR A 264 -17.28 -10.51 6.76
C THR A 264 -15.79 -10.21 6.75
N VAL A 265 -15.40 -9.21 5.97
CA VAL A 265 -14.02 -8.72 5.90
C VAL A 265 -14.02 -7.22 6.15
N ARG A 266 -13.17 -6.75 7.05
CA ARG A 266 -12.81 -5.32 7.11
C ARG A 266 -11.52 -5.14 6.32
N VAL A 267 -11.54 -4.23 5.35
CA VAL A 267 -10.36 -3.81 4.60
C VAL A 267 -9.96 -2.41 5.08
N ILE A 268 -8.67 -2.24 5.32
CA ILE A 268 -8.07 -0.96 5.72
C ILE A 268 -6.96 -0.64 4.72
N VAL A 269 -7.09 0.45 4.01
CA VAL A 269 -6.05 0.96 3.09
C VAL A 269 -5.36 2.11 3.77
N LYS A 270 -4.03 2.10 3.75
CA LYS A 270 -3.20 3.14 4.36
C LYS A 270 -2.42 3.88 3.28
N ASP A 271 -2.35 5.19 3.41
CA ASP A 271 -1.41 6.00 2.63
C ASP A 271 -0.01 6.03 3.29
N HIS A 272 0.93 6.72 2.65
CA HIS A 272 2.29 6.84 3.16
C HIS A 272 2.40 7.70 4.45
N MET A 273 1.36 8.46 4.78
CA MET A 273 1.25 9.22 6.03
C MET A 273 0.44 8.47 7.10
N GLY A 274 -0.10 7.25 6.77
CA GLY A 274 -0.89 6.41 7.64
C GLY A 274 -2.32 6.88 7.86
N ASN A 275 -2.78 7.84 7.05
CA ASN A 275 -4.22 8.05 6.94
C ASN A 275 -4.85 6.76 6.43
N GLN A 276 -6.06 6.48 6.88
CA GLN A 276 -6.71 5.21 6.61
C GLN A 276 -8.08 5.43 5.99
N ALA A 277 -8.36 4.71 4.91
CA ALA A 277 -9.70 4.44 4.45
C ALA A 277 -10.11 3.03 4.92
N ARG A 278 -11.30 2.90 5.50
CA ARG A 278 -11.80 1.63 6.06
C ARG A 278 -13.15 1.30 5.47
N SER A 279 -13.33 0.04 5.08
CA SER A 279 -14.62 -0.47 4.63
C SER A 279 -14.86 -1.89 5.13
N GLU A 280 -16.11 -2.24 5.37
CA GLU A 280 -16.52 -3.58 5.76
C GLU A 280 -17.34 -4.19 4.64
N TYR A 281 -16.99 -5.39 4.26
CA TYR A 281 -17.66 -6.15 3.22
C TYR A 281 -18.28 -7.41 3.80
N MET A 282 -19.55 -7.61 3.50
CA MET A 282 -20.28 -8.84 3.81
C MET A 282 -20.64 -9.52 2.48
N PRO A 283 -20.05 -10.67 2.16
CA PRO A 283 -20.32 -11.35 0.91
C PRO A 283 -21.77 -11.82 0.83
N TYR A 284 -22.30 -11.85 -0.39
CA TYR A 284 -23.65 -12.35 -0.67
C TYR A 284 -23.69 -13.88 -0.76
N ASP A 285 -22.58 -14.48 -1.24
CA ASP A 285 -22.47 -15.93 -1.44
C ASP A 285 -21.21 -16.49 -0.75
N ALA A 286 -21.41 -17.51 0.05
CA ALA A 286 -20.32 -18.20 0.75
C ALA A 286 -19.46 -19.10 -0.17
N THR A 287 -19.89 -19.35 -1.41
CA THR A 287 -19.32 -20.36 -2.30
C THR A 287 -18.78 -19.80 -3.61
N SER A 288 -18.79 -18.49 -3.78
CA SER A 288 -18.33 -17.80 -4.99
C SER A 288 -17.30 -16.71 -4.70
N TRP A 289 -16.58 -16.33 -5.73
CA TRP A 289 -15.78 -15.11 -5.76
C TRP A 289 -16.71 -13.90 -5.88
N GLU A 290 -16.34 -12.85 -5.17
CA GLU A 290 -17.01 -11.55 -5.28
C GLU A 290 -15.97 -10.44 -5.41
N ASP A 291 -16.28 -9.41 -6.20
CA ASP A 291 -15.45 -8.22 -6.34
C ASP A 291 -15.88 -7.20 -5.29
N PHE A 292 -15.01 -6.96 -4.33
CA PHE A 292 -15.20 -5.92 -3.33
C PHE A 292 -14.67 -4.59 -3.88
N VAL A 293 -15.56 -3.61 -3.99
CA VAL A 293 -15.22 -2.28 -4.50
C VAL A 293 -15.46 -1.25 -3.43
N PHE A 294 -14.48 -0.39 -3.18
CA PHE A 294 -14.70 0.77 -2.35
C PHE A 294 -13.85 1.97 -2.75
N ASP A 295 -14.39 3.15 -2.50
CA ASP A 295 -13.75 4.43 -2.75
C ASP A 295 -12.71 4.73 -1.66
N ILE A 296 -11.48 4.98 -2.08
CA ILE A 296 -10.37 5.38 -1.21
C ILE A 296 -10.00 6.86 -1.34
N SER A 297 -10.85 7.66 -1.97
CA SER A 297 -10.64 9.12 -2.16
C SER A 297 -10.46 9.91 -0.85
N GLU A 298 -10.84 9.31 0.30
CA GLU A 298 -10.59 9.88 1.62
C GLU A 298 -9.11 9.92 2.02
N LEU A 299 -8.24 9.15 1.34
CA LEU A 299 -6.82 9.14 1.63
C LEU A 299 -6.19 10.47 1.24
N LYS A 300 -5.63 11.16 2.23
CA LYS A 300 -5.04 12.49 2.06
C LYS A 300 -3.68 12.47 1.36
N GLY A 301 -2.98 11.33 1.42
CA GLY A 301 -1.66 11.17 0.84
C GLY A 301 -1.65 10.86 -0.65
N GLU A 302 -2.82 10.65 -1.25
CA GLU A 302 -2.97 10.30 -2.66
C GLU A 302 -2.12 9.09 -3.10
N THR A 303 -1.84 8.19 -2.15
CA THR A 303 -1.04 6.99 -2.38
C THR A 303 -1.59 5.81 -1.58
N ILE A 304 -1.21 4.61 -1.96
CA ILE A 304 -1.41 3.40 -1.17
C ILE A 304 -0.04 2.84 -0.78
N SER A 305 0.18 2.67 0.52
CA SER A 305 1.41 2.09 1.07
C SER A 305 1.20 0.70 1.65
N ALA A 306 -0.01 0.40 2.12
CA ALA A 306 -0.36 -0.89 2.68
C ALA A 306 -1.87 -1.15 2.61
N ILE A 307 -2.23 -2.42 2.56
CA ILE A 307 -3.62 -2.88 2.68
C ILE A 307 -3.67 -3.94 3.79
N GLU A 308 -4.65 -3.83 4.67
CA GLU A 308 -4.88 -4.79 5.75
C GLU A 308 -6.26 -5.43 5.62
N PHE A 309 -6.33 -6.72 5.92
CA PHE A 309 -7.56 -7.50 5.84
C PHE A 309 -7.84 -8.18 7.18
N LEU A 310 -8.96 -7.87 7.79
CA LEU A 310 -9.46 -8.53 9.00
C LEU A 310 -10.60 -9.48 8.61
N PHE A 311 -10.25 -10.70 8.29
CA PHE A 311 -11.22 -11.73 7.90
C PHE A 311 -12.01 -12.26 9.09
N GLY A 312 -13.31 -12.49 8.90
CA GLY A 312 -14.23 -12.88 9.94
C GLY A 312 -14.46 -11.78 10.98
N PHE A 313 -14.38 -10.52 10.56
CA PHE A 313 -14.55 -9.37 11.44
C PHE A 313 -16.01 -9.21 11.86
N ASN A 314 -16.29 -9.33 13.15
CA ASN A 314 -17.63 -9.23 13.73
C ASN A 314 -17.79 -8.04 14.69
N GLY A 315 -16.89 -7.05 14.59
CA GLY A 315 -16.84 -5.89 15.49
C GLY A 315 -15.68 -5.96 16.48
N GLU A 316 -15.25 -4.80 16.97
CA GLU A 316 -14.05 -4.65 17.79
C GLU A 316 -14.18 -5.30 19.17
N ASP A 317 -15.40 -5.42 19.70
CA ASP A 317 -15.69 -6.05 20.99
C ASP A 317 -16.04 -7.54 20.87
N ASN A 318 -16.07 -8.08 19.67
CA ASN A 318 -16.45 -9.48 19.44
C ASN A 318 -15.22 -10.36 19.21
N TRP A 319 -14.96 -11.25 20.16
CA TRP A 319 -13.85 -12.20 20.13
C TRP A 319 -14.15 -13.47 19.33
N ASP A 320 -15.38 -13.62 18.85
CA ASP A 320 -15.77 -14.75 17.99
C ASP A 320 -15.21 -14.51 16.58
N ASN A 321 -14.04 -15.02 16.34
CA ASN A 321 -13.21 -14.74 15.18
C ASN A 321 -12.88 -16.05 14.45
N PRO A 322 -13.73 -16.45 13.48
CA PRO A 322 -13.65 -17.77 12.88
C PRO A 322 -12.31 -18.02 12.19
N ALA A 323 -11.77 -19.20 12.42
CA ALA A 323 -10.68 -19.75 11.64
C ALA A 323 -11.17 -20.16 10.25
N GLY A 324 -10.28 -20.15 9.27
CA GLY A 324 -10.61 -20.58 7.92
C GLY A 324 -9.61 -20.18 6.86
N LYS A 325 -9.88 -20.63 5.65
CA LYS A 325 -9.12 -20.23 4.48
C LYS A 325 -9.86 -19.13 3.74
N PHE A 326 -9.17 -18.05 3.51
CA PHE A 326 -9.65 -16.90 2.78
C PHE A 326 -8.75 -16.68 1.56
N TYR A 327 -9.35 -16.32 0.46
CA TYR A 327 -8.60 -16.15 -0.78
C TYR A 327 -8.78 -14.74 -1.31
N ILE A 328 -7.68 -14.18 -1.82
CA ILE A 328 -7.62 -12.84 -2.41
C ILE A 328 -6.98 -12.95 -3.77
N ASP A 329 -7.47 -12.14 -4.70
CA ASP A 329 -6.90 -12.02 -6.03
C ASP A 329 -7.19 -10.67 -6.66
N GLU A 330 -6.53 -10.38 -7.77
CA GLU A 330 -6.78 -9.23 -8.65
C GLU A 330 -7.12 -7.94 -7.90
N ILE A 331 -6.15 -7.41 -7.14
CA ILE A 331 -6.29 -6.10 -6.50
C ILE A 331 -6.00 -5.03 -7.55
N ILE A 332 -7.02 -4.27 -7.95
CA ILE A 332 -6.94 -3.28 -9.05
C ILE A 332 -7.45 -1.94 -8.55
N LEU A 333 -6.79 -0.87 -8.98
CA LEU A 333 -7.18 0.51 -8.72
C LEU A 333 -7.61 1.17 -10.05
N ASN A 334 -8.85 1.68 -10.11
CA ASN A 334 -9.38 2.32 -11.31
C ASN A 334 -10.46 3.37 -10.99
N ASP A 335 -11.20 3.82 -12.01
CA ASP A 335 -12.29 4.79 -11.93
C ASP A 335 -13.70 4.16 -11.97
N GLU A 336 -13.80 2.84 -11.97
CA GLU A 336 -15.08 2.13 -12.01
C GLU A 336 -15.66 1.98 -10.59
N PHE A 337 -16.95 2.23 -10.44
CA PHE A 337 -17.66 2.05 -9.16
C PHE A 337 -18.41 0.71 -9.07
N ASP A 338 -18.66 0.10 -10.22
CA ASP A 338 -19.42 -1.14 -10.29
C ASP A 338 -18.48 -2.34 -10.10
N ALA A 339 -18.89 -3.28 -9.24
CA ALA A 339 -18.19 -4.54 -9.08
C ALA A 339 -18.11 -5.29 -10.41
N ARG A 340 -16.98 -5.97 -10.64
CA ARG A 340 -16.83 -6.87 -11.79
C ARG A 340 -17.87 -7.97 -11.68
N GLU A 341 -18.74 -8.05 -12.67
CA GLU A 341 -19.78 -9.08 -12.74
C GLU A 341 -19.23 -10.38 -13.28
N GLU A 342 -19.96 -11.48 -13.04
CA GLU A 342 -19.68 -12.75 -13.68
C GLU A 342 -19.50 -12.57 -15.18
N VAL A 343 -18.38 -13.05 -15.71
CA VAL A 343 -18.22 -13.16 -17.14
C VAL A 343 -19.25 -14.18 -17.60
N SER A 344 -20.44 -13.70 -17.93
CA SER A 344 -21.44 -14.57 -18.53
C SER A 344 -20.79 -15.27 -19.72
N THR A 345 -20.76 -16.59 -19.73
CA THR A 345 -20.10 -17.42 -20.75
C THR A 345 -20.74 -17.26 -22.14
N GLY A 346 -21.24 -16.10 -22.48
CA GLY A 346 -21.91 -15.75 -23.72
C GLY A 346 -21.47 -14.48 -24.40
N ILE A 347 -20.98 -13.45 -23.66
CA ILE A 347 -20.68 -12.16 -24.31
C ILE A 347 -19.51 -11.48 -23.58
N ASN A 348 -18.30 -11.56 -24.13
CA ASN A 348 -17.21 -10.68 -23.69
C ASN A 348 -17.39 -9.32 -24.37
N GLU A 349 -18.10 -8.42 -23.73
CA GLU A 349 -18.16 -7.02 -24.15
C GLU A 349 -16.95 -6.29 -23.55
N LEU A 350 -15.92 -6.08 -24.35
CA LEU A 350 -14.82 -5.19 -24.00
C LEU A 350 -15.30 -3.75 -24.22
N LYS A 351 -15.79 -3.11 -23.15
CA LYS A 351 -16.11 -1.68 -23.19
C LYS A 351 -14.83 -0.89 -23.02
N ASP A 352 -14.41 -0.23 -24.09
CA ASP A 352 -13.48 0.89 -23.98
C ASP A 352 -14.30 2.17 -23.75
N ASN A 353 -14.36 2.61 -22.50
CA ASN A 353 -15.13 3.80 -22.12
C ASN A 353 -14.64 5.10 -22.78
N LYS A 354 -13.44 5.10 -23.37
CA LYS A 354 -12.91 6.26 -24.09
C LYS A 354 -13.37 6.35 -25.54
N SER A 355 -13.65 5.22 -26.20
CA SER A 355 -14.02 5.20 -27.64
C SER A 355 -15.50 4.96 -27.89
N GLY A 356 -16.27 4.49 -26.91
CA GLY A 356 -17.66 4.09 -27.09
C GLY A 356 -17.85 2.94 -28.09
N ILE A 357 -16.81 2.12 -28.27
CA ILE A 357 -16.77 0.97 -29.20
C ILE A 357 -16.78 -0.32 -28.40
N ALA A 358 -17.80 -1.15 -28.62
CA ALA A 358 -17.91 -2.50 -28.06
C ALA A 358 -17.53 -3.56 -29.09
N VAL A 359 -16.78 -4.59 -28.68
CA VAL A 359 -16.46 -5.77 -29.48
C VAL A 359 -16.80 -7.01 -28.67
N TYR A 360 -17.68 -7.85 -29.18
CA TYR A 360 -18.11 -9.06 -28.50
C TYR A 360 -18.31 -10.23 -29.47
N SER A 361 -18.35 -11.45 -28.98
CA SER A 361 -18.56 -12.65 -29.77
C SER A 361 -19.75 -13.44 -29.22
N THR A 362 -20.65 -13.85 -30.11
CA THR A 362 -21.76 -14.73 -29.79
C THR A 362 -22.13 -15.56 -31.03
N ASP A 363 -22.59 -16.79 -30.83
CA ASP A 363 -23.11 -17.68 -31.87
C ASP A 363 -22.17 -17.82 -33.10
N GLY A 364 -20.86 -17.95 -32.83
CA GLY A 364 -19.86 -18.12 -33.90
C GLY A 364 -19.62 -16.84 -34.75
N SER A 365 -20.00 -15.69 -34.23
CA SER A 365 -19.81 -14.41 -34.93
C SER A 365 -19.17 -13.38 -34.01
N ILE A 366 -18.30 -12.55 -34.54
CA ILE A 366 -17.76 -11.35 -33.88
C ILE A 366 -18.63 -10.16 -34.27
N TYR A 367 -19.07 -9.43 -33.26
CA TYR A 367 -19.86 -8.20 -33.38
C TYR A 367 -19.00 -7.01 -32.98
N VAL A 368 -19.14 -5.91 -33.70
CA VAL A 368 -18.55 -4.62 -33.41
C VAL A 368 -19.65 -3.57 -33.41
N LYS A 369 -19.79 -2.83 -32.31
CA LYS A 369 -20.79 -1.78 -32.17
C LYS A 369 -20.12 -0.50 -31.69
N GLY A 370 -20.45 0.63 -32.32
CA GLY A 370 -19.87 1.93 -31.97
C GLY A 370 -20.37 3.00 -32.90
N ASN A 371 -20.15 4.27 -32.53
CA ASN A 371 -20.55 5.39 -33.40
C ASN A 371 -19.52 5.67 -34.48
N ASN A 372 -20.01 5.89 -35.70
CA ASN A 372 -19.18 6.33 -36.84
C ASN A 372 -18.02 5.37 -37.18
N LEU A 373 -18.26 4.07 -37.17
CA LEU A 373 -17.26 3.09 -37.62
C LEU A 373 -17.06 3.24 -39.14
N ASN A 374 -15.82 3.33 -39.59
CA ASN A 374 -15.45 3.46 -41.01
C ASN A 374 -14.91 2.15 -41.59
N LYS A 375 -14.12 1.41 -40.79
CA LYS A 375 -13.51 0.15 -41.20
C LYS A 375 -13.31 -0.77 -40.01
N VAL A 376 -13.60 -2.06 -40.19
CA VAL A 376 -13.34 -3.11 -39.21
C VAL A 376 -12.59 -4.25 -39.93
N ASP A 377 -11.36 -4.52 -39.51
CA ASP A 377 -10.51 -5.60 -39.97
C ASP A 377 -10.34 -6.64 -38.87
N VAL A 378 -10.48 -7.92 -39.20
CA VAL A 378 -10.25 -9.01 -38.26
C VAL A 378 -9.07 -9.85 -38.69
N TYR A 379 -8.13 -10.06 -37.76
CA TYR A 379 -6.91 -10.82 -37.98
C TYR A 379 -6.89 -12.05 -37.07
N THR A 380 -6.28 -13.14 -37.54
CA THR A 380 -5.89 -14.23 -36.62
C THR A 380 -4.80 -13.76 -35.67
N ALA A 381 -4.55 -14.53 -34.60
CA ALA A 381 -3.42 -14.28 -33.68
C ALA A 381 -2.05 -14.26 -34.42
N ALA A 382 -1.93 -14.91 -35.57
CA ALA A 382 -0.74 -14.90 -36.41
C ALA A 382 -0.65 -13.66 -37.37
N GLY A 383 -1.59 -12.72 -37.26
CA GLY A 383 -1.60 -11.48 -38.06
C GLY A 383 -2.19 -11.61 -39.45
N THR A 384 -2.84 -12.75 -39.81
CA THR A 384 -3.49 -12.93 -41.10
C THR A 384 -4.88 -12.30 -41.09
N LEU A 385 -5.16 -11.39 -42.03
CA LEU A 385 -6.49 -10.82 -42.24
C LEU A 385 -7.49 -11.91 -42.68
N VAL A 386 -8.58 -12.08 -41.93
CA VAL A 386 -9.60 -13.12 -42.19
C VAL A 386 -10.98 -12.56 -42.49
N ALA A 387 -11.25 -11.32 -42.09
CA ALA A 387 -12.50 -10.64 -42.44
C ALA A 387 -12.30 -9.13 -42.45
N GLU A 388 -13.10 -8.43 -43.27
CA GLU A 388 -13.10 -6.98 -43.42
C GLU A 388 -14.54 -6.48 -43.64
N LYS A 389 -14.88 -5.38 -42.99
CA LYS A 389 -16.07 -4.58 -43.25
C LYS A 389 -15.66 -3.11 -43.36
N ALA A 390 -16.12 -2.44 -44.41
CA ALA A 390 -15.86 -1.03 -44.68
C ALA A 390 -17.14 -0.27 -44.99
N GLY A 391 -17.20 1.00 -44.59
CA GLY A 391 -18.33 1.90 -44.81
C GLY A 391 -18.75 2.56 -43.48
N ASN A 392 -19.49 3.64 -43.57
CA ASN A 392 -20.01 4.32 -42.39
C ASN A 392 -21.12 3.48 -41.74
N MET A 393 -20.84 2.92 -40.56
CA MET A 393 -21.72 2.00 -39.87
C MET A 393 -21.67 2.25 -38.37
N ASN A 394 -22.71 1.84 -37.65
CA ASN A 394 -22.73 1.86 -36.18
C ASN A 394 -22.64 0.44 -35.56
N GLU A 395 -22.80 -0.56 -36.42
CA GLU A 395 -22.74 -1.96 -35.99
C GLU A 395 -22.35 -2.83 -37.19
N CYS A 396 -21.54 -3.88 -36.96
CA CYS A 396 -21.31 -4.94 -37.96
C CYS A 396 -21.07 -6.28 -37.23
N SER A 397 -21.31 -7.37 -37.97
CA SER A 397 -20.98 -8.72 -37.53
C SER A 397 -20.27 -9.51 -38.59
N MET A 398 -19.41 -10.45 -38.19
CA MET A 398 -18.61 -11.32 -39.06
C MET A 398 -18.61 -12.72 -38.48
N ALA A 399 -19.15 -13.68 -39.24
CA ALA A 399 -19.11 -15.10 -38.87
C ALA A 399 -17.69 -15.62 -39.10
N LEU A 400 -17.08 -16.20 -38.09
CA LEU A 400 -15.72 -16.73 -38.12
C LEU A 400 -15.65 -18.07 -37.40
N PRO A 401 -14.72 -18.95 -37.76
CA PRO A 401 -14.46 -20.17 -37.00
C PRO A 401 -14.12 -19.85 -35.54
N GLN A 402 -14.25 -20.86 -34.67
CA GLN A 402 -13.80 -20.77 -33.30
C GLN A 402 -12.29 -20.46 -33.27
N GLY A 403 -11.88 -19.47 -32.48
CA GLY A 403 -10.49 -19.07 -32.39
C GLY A 403 -10.26 -17.70 -31.75
N MET A 404 -8.99 -17.36 -31.57
CA MET A 404 -8.58 -16.04 -31.06
C MET A 404 -8.32 -15.10 -32.26
N TYR A 405 -8.86 -13.90 -32.17
CA TYR A 405 -8.78 -12.87 -33.22
C TYR A 405 -8.38 -11.51 -32.65
N ILE A 406 -7.76 -10.70 -33.48
CA ILE A 406 -7.48 -9.29 -33.24
C ILE A 406 -8.39 -8.48 -34.16
N VAL A 407 -9.24 -7.65 -33.58
CA VAL A 407 -10.17 -6.77 -34.32
C VAL A 407 -9.58 -5.37 -34.31
N LYS A 408 -9.29 -4.84 -35.50
CA LYS A 408 -8.82 -3.47 -35.71
C LYS A 408 -9.96 -2.63 -36.28
N ILE A 409 -10.30 -1.54 -35.57
CA ILE A 409 -11.43 -0.69 -35.92
C ILE A 409 -10.91 0.70 -36.22
N GLN A 410 -11.36 1.27 -37.30
CA GLN A 410 -11.10 2.66 -37.69
C GLN A 410 -12.42 3.43 -37.70
N THR A 411 -12.48 4.55 -37.04
CA THR A 411 -13.63 5.45 -37.04
C THR A 411 -13.53 6.44 -38.21
N VAL A 412 -14.65 7.10 -38.53
CA VAL A 412 -14.69 8.18 -39.56
C VAL A 412 -13.75 9.34 -39.17
N ASN A 413 -13.50 9.55 -37.90
CA ASN A 413 -12.60 10.60 -37.38
C ASN A 413 -11.12 10.20 -37.44
N GLY A 414 -10.80 9.01 -37.93
CA GLY A 414 -9.43 8.50 -38.07
C GLY A 414 -8.88 7.83 -36.79
N GLU A 415 -9.66 7.71 -35.75
CA GLU A 415 -9.26 6.96 -34.54
C GLU A 415 -9.12 5.48 -34.88
N ILE A 416 -8.07 4.81 -34.38
CA ILE A 416 -7.82 3.39 -34.57
C ILE A 416 -7.84 2.71 -33.20
N VAL A 417 -8.72 1.72 -33.04
CA VAL A 417 -8.84 0.89 -31.86
C VAL A 417 -8.54 -0.55 -32.24
N ALA A 418 -7.74 -1.23 -31.44
CA ALA A 418 -7.46 -2.66 -31.59
C ALA A 418 -7.97 -3.43 -30.36
N ARG A 419 -8.59 -4.59 -30.58
CA ARG A 419 -9.12 -5.47 -29.53
C ARG A 419 -8.78 -6.91 -29.86
N SER A 420 -8.44 -7.69 -28.84
CA SER A 420 -8.37 -9.14 -28.95
C SER A 420 -9.69 -9.77 -28.49
N ILE A 421 -10.13 -10.81 -29.18
CA ILE A 421 -11.39 -11.49 -28.86
C ILE A 421 -11.29 -12.97 -29.14
N VAL A 422 -11.96 -13.77 -28.33
CA VAL A 422 -12.12 -15.20 -28.56
C VAL A 422 -13.51 -15.47 -29.13
N ASN A 423 -13.58 -16.02 -30.34
CA ASN A 423 -14.81 -16.51 -30.92
C ASN A 423 -15.00 -17.98 -30.55
N LYS A 424 -16.08 -18.28 -29.82
CA LYS A 424 -16.41 -19.63 -29.28
C LYS A 424 -17.38 -20.36 -30.18
#